data_afc7b211712be557ab93919d1de7b328
#
_entry.id   afc7b211712be557ab93919d1de7b328
#
_cell.length_a   1.000
_cell.length_b   1.000
_cell.length_c   1.000
_cell.angle_alpha   90.00
_cell.angle_beta   90.00
_cell.angle_gamma   90.00
#
_symmetry.space_group_name_H-M   'P 1'
#
loop_
_entity.id
_entity.type
_entity.pdbx_description
1 polymer ?
#
loop_
_entity_poly.entity_id
_entity_poly.type
_entity_poly.pdbx_seq_one_letter_code
_entity_poly.pdbx_strand_id
1 'polypeptide(L)'
;MIGYVTIGVSNMDAAKTFYTSLFEDKGARVLIDAGRIAFIGNNPAAPMLAVCEPYDGNDCASGNGNMVSFAADTKEAVTTMYDKAISLGATDEGEPGQRVPDRFYGAYVRDPDGNKLCFYVFG
;
A
#
# COMPACT_ATOMS: atom_id res chain seq x y z
N MET A 1 3.00 11.74 -13.81
CA MET A 1 4.31 11.16 -14.13
C MET A 1 4.35 9.66 -13.84
N ILE A 2 4.09 9.23 -12.61
CA ILE A 2 4.04 7.79 -12.29
C ILE A 2 2.72 7.21 -12.75
N GLY A 3 2.77 6.16 -13.58
CA GLY A 3 1.58 5.43 -14.02
C GLY A 3 1.16 4.40 -12.98
N TYR A 4 2.06 3.49 -12.63
CA TYR A 4 1.82 2.50 -11.57
C TYR A 4 3.16 2.02 -10.99
N VAL A 5 3.08 1.43 -9.80
CA VAL A 5 4.19 0.69 -9.18
C VAL A 5 3.75 -0.73 -8.91
N THR A 6 4.67 -1.68 -9.03
CA THR A 6 4.41 -3.09 -8.73
C THR A 6 5.01 -3.48 -7.39
N ILE A 7 4.28 -4.33 -6.65
CA ILE A 7 4.80 -5.02 -5.47
C ILE A 7 4.56 -6.52 -5.62
N GLY A 8 5.52 -7.32 -5.19
CA GLY A 8 5.42 -8.77 -5.26
C GLY A 8 4.55 -9.33 -4.13
N VAL A 9 3.68 -10.27 -4.49
CA VAL A 9 2.77 -10.92 -3.52
C VAL A 9 2.80 -12.43 -3.74
N SER A 10 2.51 -13.19 -2.68
CA SER A 10 2.47 -14.65 -2.72
C SER A 10 1.08 -15.20 -3.06
N ASN A 11 0.03 -14.46 -2.77
CA ASN A 11 -1.37 -14.86 -2.99
C ASN A 11 -2.12 -13.67 -3.59
N MET A 12 -2.47 -13.78 -4.87
CA MET A 12 -3.13 -12.71 -5.62
C MET A 12 -4.49 -12.34 -5.02
N ASP A 13 -5.32 -13.31 -4.67
CA ASP A 13 -6.65 -13.06 -4.13
C ASP A 13 -6.57 -12.36 -2.76
N ALA A 14 -5.69 -12.83 -1.89
CA ALA A 14 -5.47 -12.22 -0.58
C ALA A 14 -4.94 -10.78 -0.71
N ALA A 15 -4.02 -10.55 -1.65
CA ALA A 15 -3.46 -9.22 -1.89
C ALA A 15 -4.50 -8.24 -2.46
N LYS A 16 -5.29 -8.69 -3.44
CA LYS A 16 -6.39 -7.88 -3.98
C LYS A 16 -7.38 -7.49 -2.87
N THR A 17 -7.75 -8.43 -2.02
CA THR A 17 -8.65 -8.16 -0.89
C THR A 17 -8.04 -7.19 0.10
N PHE A 18 -6.77 -7.38 0.47
CA PHE A 18 -6.07 -6.49 1.40
C PHE A 18 -6.10 -5.04 0.92
N TYR A 19 -5.66 -4.77 -0.30
CA TYR A 19 -5.53 -3.40 -0.81
C TYR A 19 -6.87 -2.76 -1.17
N THR A 20 -7.81 -3.51 -1.72
CA THR A 20 -9.16 -2.95 -1.99
C THR A 20 -9.91 -2.66 -0.70
N SER A 21 -9.74 -3.47 0.33
CA SER A 21 -10.32 -3.21 1.66
C SER A 21 -9.64 -2.03 2.34
N LEU A 22 -8.31 -1.96 2.30
CA LEU A 22 -7.54 -0.88 2.94
C LEU A 22 -7.96 0.50 2.43
N PHE A 23 -8.20 0.62 1.12
CA PHE A 23 -8.52 1.88 0.46
C PHE A 23 -9.96 1.95 -0.06
N GLU A 24 -10.89 1.18 0.52
CA GLU A 24 -12.28 1.16 0.04
C GLU A 24 -12.97 2.53 0.15
N ASP A 25 -12.67 3.30 1.18
CA ASP A 25 -13.19 4.65 1.38
C ASP A 25 -12.67 5.66 0.34
N LYS A 26 -11.58 5.32 -0.37
CA LYS A 26 -11.05 6.08 -1.50
C LYS A 26 -11.54 5.56 -2.85
N GLY A 27 -12.45 4.61 -2.85
CA GLY A 27 -13.01 4.01 -4.07
C GLY A 27 -12.08 3.01 -4.75
N ALA A 28 -11.09 2.48 -4.04
CA ALA A 28 -10.16 1.51 -4.61
C ALA A 28 -10.85 0.22 -5.00
N ARG A 29 -10.52 -0.25 -6.20
CA ARG A 29 -11.00 -1.52 -6.74
C ARG A 29 -9.98 -2.06 -7.73
N VAL A 30 -10.12 -3.32 -8.11
CA VAL A 30 -9.34 -3.90 -9.19
C VAL A 30 -9.84 -3.32 -10.51
N LEU A 31 -9.01 -2.50 -11.15
CA LEU A 31 -9.35 -1.86 -12.42
C LEU A 31 -9.00 -2.72 -13.61
N ILE A 32 -7.89 -3.46 -13.53
CA ILE A 32 -7.40 -4.37 -14.56
C ILE A 32 -6.88 -5.62 -13.86
N ASP A 33 -7.32 -6.78 -14.31
CA ASP A 33 -6.82 -8.07 -13.82
C ASP A 33 -6.31 -8.89 -14.99
N ALA A 34 -4.99 -9.09 -15.04
CA ALA A 34 -4.31 -9.88 -16.06
C ALA A 34 -3.78 -11.21 -15.51
N GLY A 35 -4.33 -11.70 -14.39
CA GLY A 35 -3.95 -12.97 -13.76
C GLY A 35 -2.71 -12.81 -12.89
N ARG A 36 -1.52 -12.78 -13.46
CA ARG A 36 -0.25 -12.62 -12.73
C ARG A 36 -0.10 -11.22 -12.13
N ILE A 37 -0.77 -10.21 -12.68
CA ILE A 37 -0.73 -8.83 -12.20
C ILE A 37 -2.14 -8.26 -12.18
N ALA A 38 -2.46 -7.51 -11.13
CA ALA A 38 -3.73 -6.80 -10.99
C ALA A 38 -3.48 -5.36 -10.57
N PHE A 39 -4.14 -4.42 -11.25
CA PHE A 39 -3.99 -2.99 -11.03
C PHE A 39 -5.12 -2.50 -10.14
N ILE A 40 -4.76 -1.86 -9.03
CA ILE A 40 -5.68 -1.39 -8.01
C ILE A 40 -5.62 0.13 -7.94
N GLY A 41 -6.78 0.75 -7.97
CA GLY A 41 -6.92 2.20 -7.90
C GLY A 41 -8.37 2.60 -8.05
N ASN A 42 -8.62 3.88 -8.18
CA ASN A 42 -9.97 4.42 -8.40
C ASN A 42 -10.15 5.01 -9.80
N ASN A 43 -9.07 5.22 -10.54
CA ASN A 43 -9.09 5.78 -11.88
C ASN A 43 -7.83 5.31 -12.64
N PRO A 44 -7.96 4.64 -13.79
CA PRO A 44 -6.80 4.17 -14.55
C PRO A 44 -5.94 5.30 -15.13
N ALA A 45 -6.45 6.53 -15.18
CA ALA A 45 -5.68 7.71 -15.60
C ALA A 45 -4.84 8.31 -14.45
N ALA A 46 -5.06 7.88 -13.20
CA ALA A 46 -4.28 8.27 -12.04
C ALA A 46 -3.28 7.17 -11.68
N PRO A 47 -2.28 7.45 -10.83
CA PRO A 47 -1.35 6.42 -10.37
C PRO A 47 -2.07 5.24 -9.70
N MET A 48 -1.62 4.03 -10.02
CA MET A 48 -2.19 2.78 -9.50
C MET A 48 -1.14 1.98 -8.76
N LEU A 49 -1.59 1.12 -7.86
CA LEU A 49 -0.77 0.07 -7.25
C LEU A 49 -1.06 -1.25 -7.97
N ALA A 50 -0.02 -1.92 -8.44
CA ALA A 50 -0.18 -3.23 -9.05
C ALA A 50 0.41 -4.30 -8.13
N VAL A 51 -0.40 -5.29 -7.76
CA VAL A 51 0.06 -6.50 -7.07
C VAL A 51 0.39 -7.54 -8.12
N CYS A 52 1.51 -8.24 -7.97
CA CYS A 52 1.90 -9.23 -8.96
C CYS A 52 2.64 -10.42 -8.35
N GLU A 53 2.48 -11.57 -8.97
CA GLU A 53 3.40 -12.67 -8.78
C GLU A 53 4.71 -12.32 -9.52
N PRO A 54 5.90 -12.58 -8.91
CA PRO A 54 7.16 -12.25 -9.56
C PRO A 54 7.28 -12.88 -10.95
N TYR A 55 7.79 -12.09 -11.89
CA TYR A 55 7.91 -12.53 -13.29
C TYR A 55 8.78 -13.78 -13.45
N ASP A 56 9.82 -13.94 -12.60
CA ASP A 56 10.74 -15.08 -12.66
C ASP A 56 10.16 -16.37 -12.04
N GLY A 57 8.95 -16.31 -11.47
CA GLY A 57 8.30 -17.46 -10.85
C GLY A 57 8.86 -17.86 -9.48
N ASN A 58 9.85 -17.15 -8.96
CA ASN A 58 10.38 -17.38 -7.62
C ASN A 58 9.50 -16.72 -6.57
N ASP A 59 9.75 -17.05 -5.29
CA ASP A 59 9.04 -16.41 -4.18
C ASP A 59 9.23 -14.90 -4.20
N CYS A 60 8.19 -14.17 -3.85
CA CYS A 60 8.29 -12.72 -3.73
C CYS A 60 9.16 -12.33 -2.54
N ALA A 61 9.87 -11.21 -2.66
CA ALA A 61 10.64 -10.62 -1.60
C ALA A 61 10.49 -9.09 -1.67
N SER A 62 10.42 -8.45 -0.51
CA SER A 62 10.48 -6.99 -0.46
C SER A 62 11.90 -6.53 -0.77
N GLY A 63 12.05 -5.44 -1.51
CA GLY A 63 13.36 -4.83 -1.74
C GLY A 63 13.86 -4.08 -0.51
N ASN A 64 15.16 -4.03 -0.33
CA ASN A 64 15.78 -3.21 0.70
C ASN A 64 15.78 -1.75 0.25
N GLY A 65 15.08 -0.89 1.00
CA GLY A 65 14.92 0.52 0.66
C GLY A 65 13.68 0.84 -0.15
N ASN A 66 12.91 -0.16 -0.59
CA ASN A 66 11.67 0.07 -1.31
C ASN A 66 10.52 0.35 -0.35
N MET A 67 9.68 1.32 -0.70
CA MET A 67 8.50 1.67 0.08
C MET A 67 7.49 2.35 -0.83
N VAL A 68 6.22 2.04 -0.65
CA VAL A 68 5.12 2.76 -1.33
C VAL A 68 4.44 3.65 -0.30
N SER A 69 4.31 4.94 -0.61
CA SER A 69 3.72 5.92 0.30
C SER A 69 2.38 6.39 -0.23
N PHE A 70 1.40 6.43 0.66
CA PHE A 70 0.03 6.87 0.38
C PHE A 70 -0.27 8.13 1.17
N ALA A 71 -0.63 9.19 0.47
CA ALA A 71 -0.96 10.47 1.08
C ALA A 71 -2.33 10.40 1.76
N ALA A 72 -2.41 10.98 2.95
CA ALA A 72 -3.64 11.20 3.68
C ALA A 72 -3.91 12.71 3.78
N ASP A 73 -5.16 13.07 4.07
CA ASP A 73 -5.54 14.48 4.17
C ASP A 73 -5.23 15.09 5.53
N THR A 74 -5.25 14.27 6.59
CA THR A 74 -5.04 14.71 7.97
C THR A 74 -4.19 13.71 8.74
N LYS A 75 -3.68 14.14 9.90
CA LYS A 75 -2.97 13.24 10.83
C LYS A 75 -3.89 12.13 11.34
N GLU A 76 -5.15 12.45 11.60
CA GLU A 76 -6.17 11.49 12.02
C GLU A 76 -6.40 10.43 10.95
N ALA A 77 -6.41 10.83 9.68
CA ALA A 77 -6.54 9.90 8.56
C ALA A 77 -5.34 8.95 8.45
N VAL A 78 -4.12 9.43 8.75
CA VAL A 78 -2.93 8.57 8.84
C VAL A 78 -3.13 7.46 9.87
N THR A 79 -3.60 7.83 11.06
CA THR A 79 -3.88 6.87 12.13
C THR A 79 -4.95 5.86 11.72
N THR A 80 -6.03 6.34 11.10
CA THR A 80 -7.12 5.47 10.63
C THR A 80 -6.61 4.47 9.59
N MET A 81 -5.79 4.90 8.64
CA MET A 81 -5.22 4.02 7.62
C MET A 81 -4.29 2.97 8.24
N TYR A 82 -3.45 3.39 9.19
CA TYR A 82 -2.56 2.48 9.92
C TYR A 82 -3.37 1.42 10.68
N ASP A 83 -4.35 1.83 11.47
CA ASP A 83 -5.17 0.91 12.27
C ASP A 83 -5.90 -0.09 11.37
N LYS A 84 -6.41 0.38 10.23
CA LYS A 84 -7.09 -0.50 9.26
C LYS A 84 -6.12 -1.51 8.66
N ALA A 85 -4.92 -1.08 8.27
CA ALA A 85 -3.91 -1.98 7.74
C ALA A 85 -3.53 -3.08 8.74
N ILE A 86 -3.32 -2.71 10.00
CA ILE A 86 -3.05 -3.69 11.08
C ILE A 86 -4.22 -4.67 11.22
N SER A 87 -5.45 -4.19 11.20
CA SER A 87 -6.65 -5.04 11.30
C SER A 87 -6.77 -6.03 10.14
N LEU A 88 -6.21 -5.69 8.98
CA LEU A 88 -6.23 -6.53 7.78
C LEU A 88 -5.04 -7.49 7.69
N GLY A 89 -4.15 -7.49 8.67
CA GLY A 89 -3.02 -8.43 8.73
C GLY A 89 -1.64 -7.83 8.48
N ALA A 90 -1.52 -6.51 8.33
CA ALA A 90 -0.22 -5.86 8.26
C ALA A 90 0.48 -5.87 9.64
N THR A 91 1.79 -5.76 9.63
CA THR A 91 2.60 -5.65 10.85
C THR A 91 3.14 -4.23 11.01
N ASP A 92 3.30 -3.81 12.26
CA ASP A 92 3.85 -2.50 12.59
C ASP A 92 5.31 -2.36 12.13
N GLU A 93 5.62 -1.22 11.53
CA GLU A 93 6.99 -0.81 11.17
C GLU A 93 7.28 0.62 11.66
N GLY A 94 6.31 1.24 12.31
CA GLY A 94 6.38 2.57 12.90
C GLY A 94 5.00 3.14 13.16
N GLU A 95 4.58 3.20 14.43
CA GLU A 95 3.27 3.73 14.81
C GLU A 95 3.09 5.18 14.35
N PRO A 96 1.83 5.65 14.16
CA PRO A 96 1.58 7.02 13.75
C PRO A 96 2.27 8.04 14.65
N GLY A 97 2.97 9.00 14.04
CA GLY A 97 3.68 10.03 14.79
C GLY A 97 4.36 11.06 13.90
N GLN A 98 4.74 12.16 14.53
CA GLN A 98 5.53 13.20 13.87
C GLN A 98 6.95 12.70 13.66
N ARG A 99 7.41 12.67 12.41
CA ARG A 99 8.77 12.23 12.05
C ARG A 99 9.72 13.40 11.87
N VAL A 100 9.24 14.44 11.19
CA VAL A 100 9.98 15.70 11.04
C VAL A 100 9.08 16.81 11.57
N PRO A 101 9.52 17.57 12.59
CA PRO A 101 8.68 18.62 13.19
C PRO A 101 8.09 19.56 12.13
N ASP A 102 6.78 19.77 12.18
CA ASP A 102 6.01 20.65 11.30
C ASP A 102 6.09 20.32 9.79
N ARG A 103 6.64 19.16 9.42
CA ARG A 103 6.85 18.81 8.01
C ARG A 103 6.31 17.46 7.60
N PHE A 104 6.41 16.43 8.47
CA PHE A 104 6.06 15.08 8.07
C PHE A 104 5.51 14.29 9.26
N TYR A 105 4.26 13.91 9.16
CA TYR A 105 3.59 12.98 10.07
C TYR A 105 3.30 11.70 9.32
N GLY A 106 3.72 10.56 9.84
CA GLY A 106 3.57 9.30 9.12
C GLY A 106 3.48 8.08 10.01
N ALA A 107 3.06 6.99 9.38
CA ALA A 107 3.00 5.66 9.97
C ALA A 107 3.50 4.65 8.94
N TYR A 108 4.10 3.57 9.41
CA TYR A 108 4.69 2.56 8.56
C TYR A 108 4.22 1.17 8.93
N VAL A 109 3.93 0.36 7.93
CA VAL A 109 3.55 -1.05 8.11
C VAL A 109 4.28 -1.91 7.08
N ARG A 110 4.31 -3.22 7.33
CA ARG A 110 4.58 -4.23 6.31
C ARG A 110 3.28 -4.92 5.95
N ASP A 111 3.02 -5.08 4.66
CA ASP A 111 1.88 -5.89 4.24
C ASP A 111 2.13 -7.38 4.54
N PRO A 112 1.15 -8.30 4.33
CA PRO A 112 1.34 -9.72 4.62
C PRO A 112 2.53 -10.38 3.90
N ASP A 113 3.02 -9.81 2.82
CA ASP A 113 4.18 -10.30 2.08
C ASP A 113 5.49 -9.57 2.43
N GLY A 114 5.44 -8.64 3.39
CA GLY A 114 6.60 -7.89 3.85
C GLY A 114 6.88 -6.61 3.07
N ASN A 115 6.04 -6.21 2.15
CA ASN A 115 6.18 -4.95 1.43
C ASN A 115 5.96 -3.76 2.37
N LYS A 116 6.89 -2.81 2.36
CA LYS A 116 6.80 -1.63 3.23
C LYS A 116 5.86 -0.59 2.66
N LEU A 117 4.93 -0.14 3.48
CA LEU A 117 3.96 0.90 3.15
C LEU A 117 4.10 2.05 4.14
N CYS A 118 3.85 3.27 3.65
CA CYS A 118 3.81 4.47 4.47
C CYS A 118 2.47 5.17 4.26
N PHE A 119 1.87 5.62 5.35
CA PHE A 119 0.71 6.53 5.30
C PHE A 119 1.17 7.85 5.88
N TYR A 120 0.97 8.94 5.17
CA TYR A 120 1.57 10.20 5.59
C TYR A 120 0.74 11.41 5.22
N VAL A 121 1.03 12.51 5.90
CA VAL A 121 0.61 13.87 5.54
C VAL A 121 1.78 14.82 5.78
N PHE A 122 1.97 15.75 4.88
CA PHE A 122 2.93 16.84 5.10
C PHE A 122 2.30 17.85 6.09
N GLY A 123 3.10 18.21 7.12
CA GLY A 123 2.62 19.11 8.16
C GLY A 123 2.82 18.66 9.61
#